data_cc6a6fba2d19e7ac00b134ad8e158fad
#
_entry.id   cc6a6fba2d19e7ac00b134ad8e158fad
#
_cell.length_a   1.000
_cell.length_b   1.000
_cell.length_c   1.000
_cell.angle_alpha   90.00
_cell.angle_beta   90.00
_cell.angle_gamma   90.00
#
_symmetry.space_group_name_H-M   'P 1'
#
loop_
_entity.id
_entity.type
_entity.pdbx_description
1 polymer ?
#
loop_
_entity_poly.entity_id
_entity_poly.type
_entity_poly.pdbx_seq_one_letter_code
_entity_poly.pdbx_strand_id
1 'polypeptide(L)'
;MDAPTQRRSRLLGDGDIDVSFEFFPPKTEAMEEALWSAIRRLEPLQPRFVSVTYGAGGSTRQRTHATVARLSRDTSLVPAAHLTCVEATREDIDAVARSYKSVGVDHIVALRGDPAAGAGNAYRPHPGGYTNAAELVAGLKRLADFELSVAGYPETHPESRSRAEDLDNLKAKVDAGATRIITQFFFDNAHFLRFLEAARMRGIWVPIIPGIVPIHNFRQVAGFAARCGASMPSWLARRFDGLDGDPHTTHLVAAAMAAEQVMDLVDQGVRQFHFYTLNRADLVYAICHLLGLRDAGGRATRKEAVQP
;
A
#
# COMPACT_ATOMS: atom_id res chain seq x y z
N MET A 1 -5.90 -35.60 -25.80
CA MET A 1 -6.17 -35.55 -24.34
C MET A 1 -4.86 -35.20 -23.68
N ASP A 2 -4.60 -33.90 -23.59
CA ASP A 2 -3.40 -33.40 -22.93
C ASP A 2 -3.60 -33.48 -21.40
N ALA A 3 -2.65 -34.14 -20.74
CA ALA A 3 -2.64 -34.30 -19.30
C ALA A 3 -2.59 -32.91 -18.64
N PRO A 4 -3.31 -32.69 -17.53
CA PRO A 4 -3.22 -31.42 -16.82
C PRO A 4 -1.78 -31.23 -16.34
N THR A 5 -1.14 -30.18 -16.84
CA THR A 5 0.19 -29.75 -16.40
C THR A 5 0.13 -29.59 -14.89
N GLN A 6 0.76 -30.47 -14.13
CA GLN A 6 0.94 -30.34 -12.69
C GLN A 6 1.61 -28.98 -12.43
N ARG A 7 0.85 -28.03 -11.88
CA ARG A 7 1.41 -26.81 -11.28
C ARG A 7 2.34 -27.29 -10.16
N ARG A 8 3.62 -27.41 -10.46
CA ARG A 8 4.63 -27.50 -9.41
C ARG A 8 4.51 -26.22 -8.61
N SER A 9 4.15 -26.32 -7.34
CA SER A 9 4.26 -25.25 -6.37
C SER A 9 5.69 -24.71 -6.43
N ARG A 10 5.90 -23.64 -7.18
CA ARG A 10 7.19 -22.98 -7.27
C ARG A 10 7.32 -22.20 -5.97
N LEU A 11 8.06 -22.74 -5.03
CA LEU A 11 8.47 -21.96 -3.86
C LEU A 11 9.24 -20.76 -4.40
N LEU A 12 8.77 -19.55 -4.06
CA LEU A 12 9.50 -18.34 -4.37
C LEU A 12 10.84 -18.36 -3.65
N GLY A 13 11.91 -18.04 -4.38
CA GLY A 13 13.24 -17.86 -3.82
C GLY A 13 13.35 -16.52 -3.13
N ASP A 14 14.37 -16.39 -2.27
CA ASP A 14 14.71 -15.11 -1.66
C ASP A 14 15.13 -14.11 -2.77
N GLY A 15 14.48 -12.94 -2.81
CA GLY A 15 14.71 -11.91 -3.82
C GLY A 15 13.83 -12.01 -5.08
N ASP A 16 12.91 -12.99 -5.18
CA ASP A 16 11.97 -13.09 -6.30
C ASP A 16 10.92 -11.97 -6.30
N ILE A 17 10.62 -11.40 -5.13
CA ILE A 17 9.69 -10.30 -4.97
C ILE A 17 10.25 -9.22 -4.04
N ASP A 18 9.81 -7.99 -4.29
CA ASP A 18 10.03 -6.82 -3.42
C ASP A 18 8.73 -6.48 -2.67
N VAL A 19 8.85 -6.11 -1.41
CA VAL A 19 7.69 -5.70 -0.60
C VAL A 19 7.86 -4.28 -0.07
N SER A 20 6.73 -3.65 0.21
CA SER A 20 6.63 -2.41 0.96
C SER A 20 5.44 -2.49 1.92
N PHE A 21 5.47 -1.73 3.01
CA PHE A 21 4.49 -1.81 4.08
C PHE A 21 3.86 -0.45 4.36
N GLU A 22 2.56 -0.45 4.65
CA GLU A 22 1.86 0.74 5.12
C GLU A 22 1.52 0.62 6.60
N PHE A 23 1.73 1.73 7.32
CA PHE A 23 1.42 1.87 8.74
C PHE A 23 0.49 3.06 8.98
N PHE A 24 -0.28 3.00 10.07
CA PHE A 24 -1.05 4.13 10.58
C PHE A 24 -0.31 4.84 11.70
N PRO A 25 -0.30 6.18 11.72
CA PRO A 25 0.29 6.93 12.83
C PRO A 25 -0.52 6.67 14.13
N PRO A 26 0.15 6.51 15.29
CA PRO A 26 -0.50 6.13 16.53
C PRO A 26 -1.31 7.31 17.10
N LYS A 27 -2.41 6.97 17.81
CA LYS A 27 -3.26 7.96 18.51
C LYS A 27 -3.08 7.90 20.03
N THR A 28 -2.56 6.80 20.55
CA THR A 28 -2.34 6.55 22.00
C THR A 28 -0.98 5.88 22.18
N GLU A 29 -0.45 5.88 23.41
CA GLU A 29 0.80 5.20 23.76
C GLU A 29 0.74 3.70 23.43
N ALA A 30 -0.36 3.01 23.74
CA ALA A 30 -0.53 1.59 23.39
C ALA A 30 -0.49 1.34 21.87
N MET A 31 -1.05 2.28 21.07
CA MET A 31 -0.94 2.20 19.61
C MET A 31 0.48 2.49 19.12
N GLU A 32 1.23 3.33 19.83
CA GLU A 32 2.64 3.61 19.51
C GLU A 32 3.51 2.39 19.79
N GLU A 33 3.34 1.74 20.94
CA GLU A 33 4.03 0.48 21.25
C GLU A 33 3.74 -0.61 20.22
N ALA A 34 2.45 -0.77 19.83
CA ALA A 34 2.04 -1.72 18.81
C ALA A 34 2.67 -1.41 17.44
N LEU A 35 2.70 -0.12 17.04
CA LEU A 35 3.34 0.32 15.80
C LEU A 35 4.84 -0.02 15.79
N TRP A 36 5.57 0.36 16.85
CA TRP A 36 7.01 0.10 16.90
C TRP A 36 7.34 -1.38 17.05
N SER A 37 6.48 -2.17 17.68
CA SER A 37 6.58 -3.63 17.67
C SER A 37 6.42 -4.19 16.26
N ALA A 38 5.43 -3.68 15.51
CA ALA A 38 5.19 -4.08 14.12
C ALA A 38 6.37 -3.69 13.20
N ILE A 39 6.90 -2.48 13.35
CA ILE A 39 8.06 -2.00 12.58
C ILE A 39 9.27 -2.91 12.85
N ARG A 40 9.65 -3.13 14.10
CA ARG A 40 10.78 -4.01 14.46
C ARG A 40 10.62 -5.44 13.95
N ARG A 41 9.38 -5.94 13.87
CA ARG A 41 9.07 -7.28 13.35
C ARG A 41 9.27 -7.38 11.84
N LEU A 42 8.99 -6.28 11.09
CA LEU A 42 9.00 -6.28 9.62
C LEU A 42 10.29 -5.68 9.03
N GLU A 43 11.03 -4.85 9.77
CA GLU A 43 12.30 -4.26 9.33
C GLU A 43 13.32 -5.30 8.82
N PRO A 44 13.53 -6.47 9.49
CA PRO A 44 14.46 -7.48 9.01
C PRO A 44 14.16 -8.05 7.63
N LEU A 45 12.92 -7.92 7.14
CA LEU A 45 12.52 -8.33 5.78
C LEU A 45 13.05 -7.37 4.70
N GLN A 46 13.67 -6.24 5.08
CA GLN A 46 14.26 -5.23 4.19
C GLN A 46 13.28 -4.76 3.10
N PRO A 47 12.12 -4.20 3.47
CA PRO A 47 11.17 -3.65 2.49
C PRO A 47 11.82 -2.51 1.70
N ARG A 48 11.38 -2.31 0.46
CA ARG A 48 11.86 -1.18 -0.37
C ARG A 48 11.58 0.18 0.24
N PHE A 49 10.44 0.31 0.89
CA PHE A 49 10.04 1.48 1.68
C PHE A 49 8.91 1.11 2.63
N VAL A 50 8.65 1.98 3.59
CA VAL A 50 7.48 1.90 4.46
C VAL A 50 6.72 3.22 4.40
N SER A 51 5.40 3.18 4.21
CA SER A 51 4.57 4.39 4.17
C SER A 51 3.81 4.59 5.47
N VAL A 52 3.58 5.85 5.81
CA VAL A 52 2.76 6.25 6.97
C VAL A 52 1.60 7.10 6.49
N THR A 53 0.38 6.66 6.82
CA THR A 53 -0.85 7.30 6.35
C THR A 53 -1.05 8.70 6.93
N TYR A 54 -1.88 9.47 6.21
CA TYR A 54 -2.29 10.83 6.59
C TYR A 54 -3.82 10.85 6.72
N GLY A 55 -4.33 11.24 7.87
CA GLY A 55 -5.77 11.18 8.14
C GLY A 55 -6.59 12.15 7.31
N ALA A 56 -7.88 11.85 7.14
CA ALA A 56 -8.84 12.70 6.45
C ALA A 56 -8.78 14.16 6.99
N GLY A 57 -8.85 15.14 6.07
CA GLY A 57 -8.73 16.55 6.42
C GLY A 57 -7.41 16.93 7.11
N GLY A 58 -6.33 16.14 6.96
CA GLY A 58 -5.05 16.40 7.61
C GLY A 58 -5.02 16.15 9.13
N SER A 59 -5.99 15.43 9.66
CA SER A 59 -6.19 15.22 11.12
C SER A 59 -5.02 14.53 11.84
N THR A 60 -4.12 13.89 11.12
CA THR A 60 -2.93 13.21 11.68
C THR A 60 -1.60 13.87 11.33
N ARG A 61 -1.59 15.09 10.76
CA ARG A 61 -0.40 15.76 10.23
C ARG A 61 0.81 15.67 11.18
N GLN A 62 0.65 16.08 12.43
CA GLN A 62 1.75 16.07 13.40
C GLN A 62 2.22 14.65 13.74
N ARG A 63 1.27 13.72 13.92
CA ARG A 63 1.59 12.32 14.23
C ARG A 63 2.28 11.62 13.06
N THR A 64 1.81 11.84 11.84
CA THR A 64 2.46 11.33 10.64
C THR A 64 3.89 11.84 10.55
N HIS A 65 4.10 13.16 10.73
CA HIS A 65 5.43 13.77 10.72
C HIS A 65 6.35 13.17 11.80
N ALA A 66 5.87 13.07 13.05
CA ALA A 66 6.64 12.50 14.15
C ALA A 66 7.03 11.03 13.86
N THR A 67 6.10 10.25 13.29
CA THR A 67 6.35 8.83 12.96
C THR A 67 7.39 8.70 11.85
N VAL A 68 7.28 9.44 10.74
CA VAL A 68 8.25 9.33 9.63
C VAL A 68 9.62 9.89 10.02
N ALA A 69 9.68 10.95 10.82
CA ALA A 69 10.94 11.49 11.34
C ALA A 69 11.66 10.48 12.25
N ARG A 70 10.90 9.77 13.09
CA ARG A 70 11.44 8.71 13.94
C ARG A 70 11.87 7.48 13.12
N LEU A 71 11.11 7.08 12.10
CA LEU A 71 11.52 6.03 11.16
C LEU A 71 12.85 6.37 10.50
N SER A 72 12.99 7.58 9.97
CA SER A 72 14.23 8.04 9.32
C SER A 72 15.43 8.05 10.26
N ARG A 73 15.23 8.38 11.54
CA ARG A 73 16.31 8.49 12.52
C ARG A 73 16.69 7.15 13.16
N ASP A 74 15.69 6.33 13.52
CA ASP A 74 15.85 5.20 14.44
C ASP A 74 15.87 3.83 13.74
N THR A 75 15.68 3.78 12.41
CA THR A 75 15.65 2.52 11.64
C THR A 75 16.45 2.60 10.36
N SER A 76 16.69 1.44 9.72
CA SER A 76 17.28 1.34 8.39
C SER A 76 16.25 1.47 7.25
N LEU A 77 14.97 1.68 7.58
CA LEU A 77 13.88 1.73 6.62
C LEU A 77 13.85 3.05 5.85
N VAL A 78 13.41 2.99 4.60
CA VAL A 78 13.15 4.18 3.78
C VAL A 78 11.70 4.63 4.04
N PRO A 79 11.46 5.75 4.76
CA PRO A 79 10.12 6.21 5.04
C PRO A 79 9.51 6.94 3.84
N ALA A 80 8.22 6.69 3.59
CA ALA A 80 7.38 7.44 2.68
C ALA A 80 6.23 8.09 3.47
N ALA A 81 6.04 9.41 3.33
CA ALA A 81 4.97 10.12 4.02
C ALA A 81 3.75 10.28 3.09
N HIS A 82 2.55 9.93 3.57
CA HIS A 82 1.36 10.35 2.87
C HIS A 82 1.17 11.86 3.01
N LEU A 83 0.68 12.50 1.95
CA LEU A 83 0.33 13.91 1.94
C LEU A 83 -0.89 14.12 1.06
N THR A 84 -1.90 14.83 1.60
CA THR A 84 -3.15 15.10 0.91
C THR A 84 -3.29 16.58 0.61
N CYS A 85 -4.04 16.92 -0.45
CA CYS A 85 -4.34 18.32 -0.79
C CYS A 85 -5.70 18.81 -0.31
N VAL A 86 -6.51 17.96 0.32
CA VAL A 86 -7.84 18.31 0.82
C VAL A 86 -7.76 19.36 1.95
N GLU A 87 -8.68 20.32 1.91
CA GLU A 87 -8.91 21.31 3.00
C GLU A 87 -7.68 22.14 3.42
N ALA A 88 -6.67 22.31 2.56
CA ALA A 88 -5.45 23.03 2.88
C ALA A 88 -5.00 23.95 1.74
N THR A 89 -4.32 25.05 2.08
CA THR A 89 -3.69 25.94 1.11
C THR A 89 -2.44 25.28 0.50
N ARG A 90 -1.98 25.81 -0.66
CA ARG A 90 -0.71 25.38 -1.24
C ARG A 90 0.46 25.64 -0.31
N GLU A 91 0.47 26.80 0.36
CA GLU A 91 1.50 27.20 1.33
C GLU A 91 1.59 26.19 2.48
N ASP A 92 0.45 25.76 3.03
CA ASP A 92 0.40 24.76 4.11
C ASP A 92 0.97 23.42 3.67
N ILE A 93 0.57 22.95 2.48
CA ILE A 93 1.01 21.67 1.91
C ILE A 93 2.50 21.72 1.61
N ASP A 94 2.98 22.80 0.99
CA ASP A 94 4.38 23.00 0.67
C ASP A 94 5.25 23.07 1.93
N ALA A 95 4.75 23.73 2.99
CA ALA A 95 5.43 23.75 4.29
C ALA A 95 5.56 22.35 4.90
N VAL A 96 4.51 21.51 4.80
CA VAL A 96 4.57 20.11 5.25
C VAL A 96 5.59 19.33 4.42
N ALA A 97 5.57 19.45 3.10
CA ALA A 97 6.53 18.76 2.23
C ALA A 97 7.97 19.15 2.55
N ARG A 98 8.26 20.45 2.76
CA ARG A 98 9.57 20.91 3.20
C ARG A 98 9.96 20.33 4.56
N SER A 99 9.01 20.21 5.49
CA SER A 99 9.28 19.63 6.81
C SER A 99 9.62 18.13 6.71
N TYR A 100 9.01 17.39 5.79
CA TYR A 100 9.40 16.00 5.50
C TYR A 100 10.84 15.93 4.95
N LYS A 101 11.16 16.77 3.96
CA LYS A 101 12.52 16.83 3.40
C LYS A 101 13.57 17.14 4.46
N SER A 102 13.28 18.06 5.39
CA SER A 102 14.21 18.45 6.46
C SER A 102 14.55 17.34 7.46
N VAL A 103 13.70 16.30 7.55
CA VAL A 103 13.94 15.12 8.40
C VAL A 103 14.36 13.88 7.61
N GLY A 104 14.78 14.06 6.35
CA GLY A 104 15.32 12.99 5.51
C GLY A 104 14.25 12.10 4.85
N VAL A 105 13.01 12.60 4.69
CA VAL A 105 11.94 11.90 3.99
C VAL A 105 11.84 12.43 2.57
N ASP A 106 12.30 11.64 1.61
CA ASP A 106 12.36 11.99 0.18
C ASP A 106 11.25 11.33 -0.64
N HIS A 107 10.45 10.44 -0.05
CA HIS A 107 9.37 9.74 -0.71
C HIS A 107 8.02 10.22 -0.17
N ILE A 108 7.14 10.69 -1.05
CA ILE A 108 5.79 11.13 -0.72
C ILE A 108 4.76 10.28 -1.45
N VAL A 109 3.75 9.80 -0.73
CA VAL A 109 2.52 9.25 -1.32
C VAL A 109 1.52 10.39 -1.45
N ALA A 110 1.42 10.95 -2.67
CA ALA A 110 0.62 12.13 -2.97
C ALA A 110 -0.83 11.74 -3.30
N LEU A 111 -1.76 12.18 -2.48
CA LEU A 111 -3.17 11.84 -2.54
C LEU A 111 -4.04 13.09 -2.62
N ARG A 112 -5.24 12.96 -3.17
CA ARG A 112 -6.25 14.02 -3.07
C ARG A 112 -6.69 14.19 -1.60
N GLY A 113 -6.94 13.09 -0.94
CA GLY A 113 -7.51 12.99 0.40
C GLY A 113 -9.03 13.02 0.39
N ASP A 114 -9.62 12.53 1.48
CA ASP A 114 -11.04 12.59 1.72
C ASP A 114 -11.37 13.81 2.61
N PRO A 115 -12.55 14.44 2.44
CA PRO A 115 -13.00 15.50 3.34
C PRO A 115 -13.00 15.05 4.80
N ALA A 116 -12.89 15.99 5.76
CA ALA A 116 -12.93 15.69 7.20
C ALA A 116 -14.22 14.95 7.61
N ALA A 117 -15.33 15.18 6.89
CA ALA A 117 -16.58 14.47 7.05
C ALA A 117 -16.52 12.98 6.63
N GLY A 118 -15.39 12.52 6.07
CA GLY A 118 -15.13 11.14 5.67
C GLY A 118 -15.41 10.83 4.20
N ALA A 119 -14.97 9.65 3.77
CA ALA A 119 -15.21 9.14 2.42
C ALA A 119 -16.71 9.06 2.09
N GLY A 120 -17.07 9.38 0.85
CA GLY A 120 -18.46 9.44 0.38
C GLY A 120 -19.12 10.83 0.46
N ASN A 121 -18.46 11.81 1.09
CA ASN A 121 -18.88 13.21 1.00
C ASN A 121 -18.25 13.87 -0.24
N ALA A 122 -18.99 14.80 -0.88
CA ALA A 122 -18.54 15.47 -2.08
C ALA A 122 -17.23 16.23 -1.82
N TYR A 123 -16.19 15.88 -2.56
CA TYR A 123 -14.92 16.60 -2.51
C TYR A 123 -15.08 18.02 -3.05
N ARG A 124 -14.54 18.98 -2.32
CA ARG A 124 -14.41 20.37 -2.75
C ARG A 124 -12.97 20.83 -2.53
N PRO A 125 -12.27 21.27 -3.59
CA PRO A 125 -10.92 21.80 -3.42
C PRO A 125 -10.95 23.09 -2.58
N HIS A 126 -9.94 23.29 -1.75
CA HIS A 126 -9.74 24.57 -1.06
C HIS A 126 -9.42 25.65 -2.11
N PRO A 127 -10.02 26.86 -2.06
CA PRO A 127 -9.82 27.90 -3.08
C PRO A 127 -8.36 28.30 -3.32
N GLY A 128 -7.52 28.26 -2.27
CA GLY A 128 -6.08 28.50 -2.35
C GLY A 128 -5.23 27.24 -2.37
N GLY A 129 -5.83 26.05 -2.56
CA GLY A 129 -5.16 24.77 -2.50
C GLY A 129 -4.78 24.17 -3.87
N TYR A 130 -4.24 22.96 -3.84
CA TYR A 130 -4.16 22.11 -5.02
C TYR A 130 -5.53 21.45 -5.25
N THR A 131 -6.03 21.50 -6.48
CA THR A 131 -7.40 21.04 -6.77
C THR A 131 -7.55 19.52 -6.78
N ASN A 132 -6.46 18.80 -7.03
CA ASN A 132 -6.43 17.34 -7.12
C ASN A 132 -5.01 16.81 -6.95
N ALA A 133 -4.88 15.47 -6.95
CA ALA A 133 -3.58 14.82 -6.76
C ALA A 133 -2.58 15.10 -7.91
N ALA A 134 -3.01 15.36 -9.14
CA ALA A 134 -2.09 15.69 -10.23
C ALA A 134 -1.46 17.07 -10.03
N GLU A 135 -2.24 18.09 -9.63
CA GLU A 135 -1.69 19.39 -9.27
C GLU A 135 -0.75 19.32 -8.06
N LEU A 136 -1.10 18.49 -7.04
CA LEU A 136 -0.22 18.25 -5.90
C LEU A 136 1.11 17.66 -6.34
N VAL A 137 1.11 16.62 -7.18
CA VAL A 137 2.33 16.01 -7.74
C VAL A 137 3.17 17.05 -8.47
N ALA A 138 2.57 17.86 -9.36
CA ALA A 138 3.27 18.91 -10.07
C ALA A 138 3.86 19.97 -9.12
N GLY A 139 3.15 20.32 -8.04
CA GLY A 139 3.62 21.22 -6.99
C GLY A 139 4.84 20.67 -6.27
N LEU A 140 4.76 19.42 -5.82
CA LEU A 140 5.84 18.73 -5.09
C LEU A 140 7.10 18.58 -5.95
N LYS A 141 6.96 18.27 -7.25
CA LYS A 141 8.11 18.17 -8.18
C LYS A 141 8.83 19.51 -8.39
N ARG A 142 8.10 20.63 -8.30
CA ARG A 142 8.75 21.98 -8.34
C ARG A 142 9.44 22.33 -7.03
N LEU A 143 8.96 21.77 -5.91
CA LEU A 143 9.44 22.10 -4.58
C LEU A 143 10.78 21.46 -4.25
N ALA A 144 10.93 20.17 -4.59
CA ALA A 144 12.16 19.41 -4.39
C ALA A 144 12.14 18.12 -5.23
N ASP A 145 13.29 17.45 -5.28
CA ASP A 145 13.38 16.12 -5.91
C ASP A 145 12.83 15.04 -4.97
N PHE A 146 11.50 14.91 -5.00
CA PHE A 146 10.79 13.84 -4.31
C PHE A 146 10.55 12.64 -5.23
N GLU A 147 10.67 11.44 -4.68
CA GLU A 147 10.04 10.25 -5.23
C GLU A 147 8.53 10.34 -4.92
N LEU A 148 7.67 10.22 -5.94
CA LEU A 148 6.23 10.44 -5.79
C LEU A 148 5.44 9.20 -6.16
N SER A 149 4.80 8.58 -5.16
CA SER A 149 3.79 7.55 -5.36
C SER A 149 2.39 8.15 -5.38
N VAL A 150 1.50 7.59 -6.19
CA VAL A 150 0.09 7.98 -6.27
C VAL A 150 -0.82 6.77 -6.21
N ALA A 151 -2.09 6.98 -5.81
CA ALA A 151 -3.07 5.91 -5.77
C ALA A 151 -3.64 5.59 -7.16
N GLY A 152 -3.87 4.29 -7.42
CA GLY A 152 -4.65 3.76 -8.54
C GLY A 152 -5.77 2.86 -8.04
N TYR A 153 -6.84 2.66 -8.81
CA TYR A 153 -8.02 1.89 -8.41
C TYR A 153 -8.33 0.77 -9.41
N PRO A 154 -8.00 -0.50 -9.06
CA PRO A 154 -8.28 -1.64 -9.95
C PRO A 154 -9.77 -1.79 -10.31
N GLU A 155 -10.67 -1.42 -9.39
CA GLU A 155 -12.12 -1.52 -9.55
C GLU A 155 -12.83 -0.18 -9.83
N THR A 156 -12.08 0.89 -10.11
CA THR A 156 -12.55 2.26 -10.32
C THR A 156 -12.79 3.01 -9.00
N HIS A 157 -12.35 4.25 -8.92
CA HIS A 157 -12.58 5.11 -7.76
C HIS A 157 -14.08 5.36 -7.59
N PRO A 158 -14.66 5.26 -6.37
CA PRO A 158 -16.11 5.42 -6.15
C PRO A 158 -16.71 6.73 -6.66
N GLU A 159 -15.93 7.81 -6.67
CA GLU A 159 -16.38 9.13 -7.16
C GLU A 159 -16.12 9.34 -8.66
N SER A 160 -15.43 8.43 -9.35
CA SER A 160 -15.22 8.54 -10.80
C SER A 160 -16.48 8.12 -11.55
N ARG A 161 -16.89 8.91 -12.53
CA ARG A 161 -18.08 8.63 -13.34
C ARG A 161 -17.93 7.42 -14.25
N SER A 162 -16.69 7.06 -14.56
CA SER A 162 -16.36 5.91 -15.39
C SER A 162 -14.91 5.45 -15.16
N ARG A 163 -14.63 4.20 -15.54
CA ARG A 163 -13.27 3.67 -15.58
C ARG A 163 -12.34 4.48 -16.51
N ALA A 164 -12.87 5.01 -17.59
CA ALA A 164 -12.11 5.84 -18.51
C ALA A 164 -11.62 7.12 -17.83
N GLU A 165 -12.51 7.83 -17.16
CA GLU A 165 -12.18 9.03 -16.39
C GLU A 165 -11.17 8.75 -15.27
N ASP A 166 -11.32 7.63 -14.54
CA ASP A 166 -10.40 7.25 -13.48
C ASP A 166 -8.98 7.00 -14.01
N LEU A 167 -8.87 6.32 -15.16
CA LEU A 167 -7.59 6.11 -15.83
C LEU A 167 -6.99 7.40 -16.42
N ASP A 168 -7.82 8.34 -16.91
CA ASP A 168 -7.36 9.64 -17.38
C ASP A 168 -6.82 10.49 -16.20
N ASN A 169 -7.49 10.45 -15.04
CA ASN A 169 -7.00 11.04 -13.80
C ASN A 169 -5.68 10.41 -13.35
N LEU A 170 -5.54 9.09 -13.49
CA LEU A 170 -4.28 8.40 -13.18
C LEU A 170 -3.15 8.83 -14.12
N LYS A 171 -3.45 8.91 -15.43
CA LYS A 171 -2.49 9.38 -16.43
C LYS A 171 -2.04 10.81 -16.13
N ALA A 172 -2.95 11.70 -15.77
CA ALA A 172 -2.61 13.08 -15.40
C ALA A 172 -1.65 13.14 -14.20
N LYS A 173 -1.79 12.26 -13.19
CA LYS A 173 -0.86 12.17 -12.06
C LYS A 173 0.54 11.72 -12.51
N VAL A 174 0.62 10.76 -13.43
CA VAL A 174 1.89 10.27 -13.97
C VAL A 174 2.55 11.35 -14.84
N ASP A 175 1.80 12.02 -15.71
CA ASP A 175 2.31 13.11 -16.54
C ASP A 175 2.80 14.32 -15.71
N ALA A 176 2.21 14.52 -14.53
CA ALA A 176 2.64 15.54 -13.58
C ALA A 176 3.96 15.18 -12.86
N GLY A 177 4.46 13.94 -12.99
CA GLY A 177 5.73 13.50 -12.45
C GLY A 177 5.66 12.40 -11.36
N ALA A 178 4.52 11.71 -11.20
CA ALA A 178 4.49 10.54 -10.34
C ALA A 178 5.36 9.41 -10.90
N THR A 179 6.17 8.80 -10.03
CA THR A 179 7.16 7.78 -10.40
C THR A 179 6.68 6.36 -10.12
N ARG A 180 5.58 6.20 -9.39
CA ARG A 180 5.03 4.90 -8.97
C ARG A 180 3.53 5.03 -8.68
N ILE A 181 2.81 3.94 -8.92
CA ILE A 181 1.40 3.80 -8.56
C ILE A 181 1.29 2.67 -7.52
N ILE A 182 0.63 2.94 -6.39
CA ILE A 182 0.21 1.94 -5.41
C ILE A 182 -1.29 1.78 -5.58
N THR A 183 -1.79 0.55 -5.79
CA THR A 183 -3.22 0.38 -6.01
C THR A 183 -3.99 0.27 -4.70
N GLN A 184 -5.26 0.68 -4.72
CA GLN A 184 -6.21 0.23 -3.73
C GLN A 184 -6.18 -1.30 -3.70
N PHE A 185 -6.42 -1.91 -2.52
CA PHE A 185 -6.50 -3.36 -2.42
C PHE A 185 -7.71 -3.91 -3.19
N PHE A 186 -7.61 -5.15 -3.55
CA PHE A 186 -8.63 -5.94 -4.26
C PHE A 186 -8.49 -7.40 -3.83
N PHE A 187 -9.52 -8.22 -4.09
CA PHE A 187 -9.52 -9.63 -3.71
C PHE A 187 -9.61 -10.59 -4.91
N ASP A 188 -9.91 -10.06 -6.09
CA ASP A 188 -9.87 -10.80 -7.36
C ASP A 188 -8.77 -10.22 -8.26
N ASN A 189 -7.74 -11.03 -8.52
CA ASN A 189 -6.59 -10.63 -9.33
C ASN A 189 -6.96 -10.20 -10.75
N ALA A 190 -8.09 -10.69 -11.28
CA ALA A 190 -8.57 -10.26 -12.58
C ALA A 190 -8.87 -8.75 -12.65
N HIS A 191 -9.26 -8.11 -11.54
CA HIS A 191 -9.42 -6.65 -11.50
C HIS A 191 -8.11 -5.93 -11.70
N PHE A 192 -7.06 -6.36 -11.00
CA PHE A 192 -5.72 -5.77 -11.13
C PHE A 192 -5.13 -5.99 -12.53
N LEU A 193 -5.24 -7.20 -13.08
CA LEU A 193 -4.67 -7.51 -14.40
C LEU A 193 -5.35 -6.69 -15.51
N ARG A 194 -6.69 -6.58 -15.48
CA ARG A 194 -7.42 -5.69 -16.42
C ARG A 194 -7.09 -4.22 -16.23
N PHE A 195 -6.85 -3.78 -14.98
CA PHE A 195 -6.42 -2.42 -14.69
C PHE A 195 -5.02 -2.17 -15.23
N LEU A 196 -4.08 -3.08 -15.02
CA LEU A 196 -2.71 -3.00 -15.51
C LEU A 196 -2.69 -2.87 -17.04
N GLU A 197 -3.42 -3.72 -17.75
CA GLU A 197 -3.55 -3.69 -19.20
C GLU A 197 -4.12 -2.34 -19.68
N ALA A 198 -5.23 -1.91 -19.10
CA ALA A 198 -5.87 -0.65 -19.45
C ALA A 198 -4.98 0.58 -19.18
N ALA A 199 -4.18 0.55 -18.11
CA ALA A 199 -3.19 1.58 -17.80
C ALA A 199 -2.06 1.60 -18.86
N ARG A 200 -1.56 0.44 -19.27
CA ARG A 200 -0.55 0.33 -20.34
C ARG A 200 -1.07 0.86 -21.68
N MET A 201 -2.30 0.55 -22.03
CA MET A 201 -2.95 1.09 -23.24
C MET A 201 -3.08 2.63 -23.23
N ARG A 202 -3.11 3.28 -22.06
CA ARG A 202 -3.08 4.74 -21.90
C ARG A 202 -1.67 5.33 -21.83
N GLY A 203 -0.62 4.53 -22.04
CA GLY A 203 0.76 5.00 -21.99
C GLY A 203 1.28 5.24 -20.57
N ILE A 204 0.72 4.58 -19.56
CA ILE A 204 1.22 4.60 -18.19
C ILE A 204 2.25 3.49 -18.04
N TRP A 205 3.54 3.83 -17.97
CA TRP A 205 4.65 2.85 -17.94
C TRP A 205 5.37 2.78 -16.59
N VAL A 206 5.10 3.69 -15.66
CA VAL A 206 5.66 3.62 -14.31
C VAL A 206 5.24 2.32 -13.61
N PRO A 207 6.00 1.83 -12.62
CA PRO A 207 5.62 0.68 -11.82
C PRO A 207 4.22 0.84 -11.22
N ILE A 208 3.38 -0.20 -11.35
CA ILE A 208 2.07 -0.32 -10.73
C ILE A 208 2.15 -1.46 -9.72
N ILE A 209 2.07 -1.12 -8.44
CA ILE A 209 2.27 -2.03 -7.32
C ILE A 209 0.91 -2.40 -6.76
N PRO A 210 0.51 -3.69 -6.79
CA PRO A 210 -0.73 -4.14 -6.17
C PRO A 210 -0.71 -3.94 -4.66
N GLY A 211 -1.77 -3.34 -4.15
CA GLY A 211 -2.04 -3.23 -2.72
C GLY A 211 -2.71 -4.50 -2.21
N ILE A 212 -2.14 -5.11 -1.17
CA ILE A 212 -2.63 -6.34 -0.55
C ILE A 212 -3.05 -6.04 0.89
N VAL A 213 -4.30 -6.36 1.24
CA VAL A 213 -4.79 -6.25 2.61
C VAL A 213 -5.04 -7.63 3.19
N PRO A 214 -4.28 -8.07 4.22
CA PRO A 214 -4.55 -9.32 4.91
C PRO A 214 -5.86 -9.25 5.72
N ILE A 215 -6.70 -10.28 5.63
CA ILE A 215 -8.03 -10.31 6.27
C ILE A 215 -7.89 -10.77 7.72
N HIS A 216 -7.54 -9.86 8.63
CA HIS A 216 -7.45 -10.15 10.05
C HIS A 216 -8.81 -10.30 10.76
N ASN A 217 -9.83 -9.66 10.23
CA ASN A 217 -11.23 -9.77 10.64
C ASN A 217 -12.11 -9.54 9.40
N PHE A 218 -12.83 -10.57 8.98
CA PHE A 218 -13.57 -10.54 7.73
C PHE A 218 -14.60 -9.41 7.67
N ARG A 219 -15.42 -9.24 8.73
CA ARG A 219 -16.48 -8.22 8.77
C ARG A 219 -15.92 -6.80 8.69
N GLN A 220 -14.82 -6.54 9.43
CA GLN A 220 -14.17 -5.23 9.40
C GLN A 220 -13.57 -4.93 8.02
N VAL A 221 -12.87 -5.90 7.42
CA VAL A 221 -12.26 -5.74 6.09
C VAL A 221 -13.32 -5.61 5.02
N ALA A 222 -14.42 -6.37 5.07
CA ALA A 222 -15.55 -6.24 4.14
C ALA A 222 -16.22 -4.86 4.22
N GLY A 223 -16.45 -4.34 5.43
CA GLY A 223 -16.95 -2.98 5.63
C GLY A 223 -16.00 -1.90 5.15
N PHE A 224 -14.69 -2.13 5.26
CA PHE A 224 -13.67 -1.23 4.73
C PHE A 224 -13.64 -1.28 3.19
N ALA A 225 -13.66 -2.48 2.62
CA ALA A 225 -13.70 -2.69 1.17
C ALA A 225 -14.87 -1.95 0.50
N ALA A 226 -16.07 -2.07 1.07
CA ALA A 226 -17.25 -1.39 0.55
C ALA A 226 -17.09 0.14 0.50
N ARG A 227 -16.43 0.76 1.51
CA ARG A 227 -16.16 2.20 1.51
C ARG A 227 -15.08 2.61 0.50
N CYS A 228 -14.15 1.71 0.20
CA CYS A 228 -13.06 1.96 -0.75
C CYS A 228 -13.42 1.59 -2.19
N GLY A 229 -14.63 1.09 -2.45
CA GLY A 229 -15.04 0.64 -3.77
C GLY A 229 -14.40 -0.68 -4.22
N ALA A 230 -13.86 -1.46 -3.27
CA ALA A 230 -13.34 -2.80 -3.54
C ALA A 230 -14.43 -3.85 -3.31
N SER A 231 -14.63 -4.74 -4.28
CA SER A 231 -15.62 -5.82 -4.19
C SER A 231 -15.12 -6.97 -3.33
N MET A 232 -16.05 -7.60 -2.60
CA MET A 232 -15.77 -8.79 -1.81
C MET A 232 -16.38 -10.01 -2.52
N PRO A 233 -15.56 -10.87 -3.17
CA PRO A 233 -16.07 -12.03 -3.88
C PRO A 233 -16.77 -13.03 -2.95
N SER A 234 -17.89 -13.62 -3.41
CA SER A 234 -18.64 -14.59 -2.62
C SER A 234 -17.85 -15.85 -2.25
N TRP A 235 -16.92 -16.27 -3.11
CA TRP A 235 -16.05 -17.40 -2.81
C TRP A 235 -15.10 -17.10 -1.64
N LEU A 236 -14.63 -15.84 -1.51
CA LEU A 236 -13.78 -15.41 -0.40
C LEU A 236 -14.58 -15.35 0.89
N ALA A 237 -15.81 -14.81 0.87
CA ALA A 237 -16.71 -14.81 2.03
C ALA A 237 -16.90 -16.24 2.59
N ARG A 238 -17.15 -17.22 1.72
CA ARG A 238 -17.31 -18.63 2.14
C ARG A 238 -16.06 -19.23 2.81
N ARG A 239 -14.85 -18.70 2.57
CA ARG A 239 -13.63 -19.17 3.23
C ARG A 239 -13.56 -18.77 4.71
N PHE A 240 -14.30 -17.72 5.09
CA PHE A 240 -14.34 -17.19 6.45
C PHE A 240 -15.66 -17.53 7.18
N ASP A 241 -16.59 -18.24 6.53
CA ASP A 241 -17.84 -18.64 7.17
C ASP A 241 -17.55 -19.51 8.40
N GLY A 242 -18.21 -19.17 9.52
CA GLY A 242 -18.07 -19.88 10.79
C GLY A 242 -16.81 -19.57 11.60
N LEU A 243 -15.93 -18.67 11.13
CA LEU A 243 -14.67 -18.32 11.82
C LEU A 243 -14.78 -17.10 12.75
N ASP A 244 -15.94 -16.48 12.90
CA ASP A 244 -16.12 -15.25 13.70
C ASP A 244 -15.64 -15.37 15.16
N GLY A 245 -15.69 -16.58 15.75
CA GLY A 245 -15.27 -16.87 17.13
C GLY A 245 -13.86 -17.47 17.23
N ASP A 246 -13.15 -17.71 16.12
CA ASP A 246 -11.86 -18.35 16.07
C ASP A 246 -10.81 -17.46 15.36
N PRO A 247 -10.19 -16.50 16.08
CA PRO A 247 -9.16 -15.63 15.49
C PRO A 247 -7.91 -16.39 15.07
N HIS A 248 -7.59 -17.52 15.67
CA HIS A 248 -6.41 -18.31 15.30
C HIS A 248 -6.60 -18.92 13.91
N THR A 249 -7.69 -19.66 13.69
CA THR A 249 -8.02 -20.24 12.37
C THR A 249 -8.22 -19.12 11.31
N THR A 250 -8.87 -17.99 11.69
CA THR A 250 -9.03 -16.82 10.82
C THR A 250 -7.67 -16.33 10.30
N HIS A 251 -6.65 -16.23 11.16
CA HIS A 251 -5.31 -15.78 10.75
C HIS A 251 -4.62 -16.78 9.82
N LEU A 252 -4.76 -18.09 10.06
CA LEU A 252 -4.19 -19.12 9.19
C LEU A 252 -4.84 -19.08 7.79
N VAL A 253 -6.16 -18.99 7.72
CA VAL A 253 -6.90 -18.85 6.45
C VAL A 253 -6.50 -17.57 5.74
N ALA A 254 -6.43 -16.44 6.46
CA ALA A 254 -6.03 -15.16 5.90
C ALA A 254 -4.62 -15.17 5.32
N ALA A 255 -3.67 -15.81 6.01
CA ALA A 255 -2.29 -15.95 5.53
C ALA A 255 -2.23 -16.78 4.24
N ALA A 256 -2.95 -17.90 4.19
CA ALA A 256 -3.01 -18.75 2.99
C ALA A 256 -3.64 -17.99 1.80
N MET A 257 -4.77 -17.31 2.03
CA MET A 257 -5.47 -16.56 0.97
C MET A 257 -4.62 -15.42 0.39
N ALA A 258 -3.94 -14.65 1.25
CA ALA A 258 -3.06 -13.58 0.79
C ALA A 258 -1.82 -14.12 0.07
N ALA A 259 -1.24 -15.23 0.52
CA ALA A 259 -0.12 -15.89 -0.14
C ALA A 259 -0.53 -16.44 -1.51
N GLU A 260 -1.70 -17.09 -1.63
CA GLU A 260 -2.25 -17.56 -2.90
C GLU A 260 -2.48 -16.39 -3.88
N GLN A 261 -3.05 -15.27 -3.41
CA GLN A 261 -3.26 -14.07 -4.21
C GLN A 261 -1.94 -13.54 -4.78
N VAL A 262 -0.92 -13.41 -3.93
CA VAL A 262 0.40 -12.91 -4.34
C VAL A 262 1.08 -13.89 -5.30
N MET A 263 1.07 -15.20 -5.02
CA MET A 263 1.69 -16.21 -5.90
C MET A 263 1.05 -16.22 -7.29
N ASP A 264 -0.27 -16.10 -7.39
CA ASP A 264 -0.96 -16.00 -8.70
C ASP A 264 -0.53 -14.74 -9.46
N LEU A 265 -0.37 -13.59 -8.80
CA LEU A 265 0.16 -12.38 -9.43
C LEU A 265 1.64 -12.52 -9.82
N VAL A 266 2.44 -13.24 -9.05
CA VAL A 266 3.84 -13.55 -9.41
C VAL A 266 3.91 -14.40 -10.68
N ASP A 267 3.02 -15.37 -10.84
CA ASP A 267 2.91 -16.18 -12.05
C ASP A 267 2.56 -15.33 -13.28
N GLN A 268 1.85 -14.20 -13.07
CA GLN A 268 1.55 -13.18 -14.10
C GLN A 268 2.66 -12.14 -14.30
N GLY A 269 3.82 -12.33 -13.65
CA GLY A 269 4.99 -11.44 -13.82
C GLY A 269 5.08 -10.27 -12.85
N VAL A 270 4.18 -10.14 -11.87
CA VAL A 270 4.26 -9.10 -10.85
C VAL A 270 5.38 -9.44 -9.86
N ARG A 271 6.21 -8.44 -9.50
CA ARG A 271 7.36 -8.64 -8.63
C ARG A 271 7.41 -7.68 -7.43
N GLN A 272 6.53 -6.70 -7.38
CA GLN A 272 6.47 -5.72 -6.30
C GLN A 272 5.09 -5.71 -5.67
N PHE A 273 5.02 -5.68 -4.34
CA PHE A 273 3.77 -5.74 -3.58
C PHE A 273 3.78 -4.72 -2.43
N HIS A 274 2.63 -4.12 -2.18
CA HIS A 274 2.44 -3.20 -1.07
C HIS A 274 1.41 -3.77 -0.09
N PHE A 275 1.83 -4.03 1.16
CA PHE A 275 0.96 -4.60 2.18
C PHE A 275 0.39 -3.52 3.10
N TYR A 276 -0.92 -3.44 3.17
CA TYR A 276 -1.65 -2.65 4.16
C TYR A 276 -1.65 -3.39 5.49
N THR A 277 -0.68 -3.07 6.35
CA THR A 277 -0.42 -3.87 7.58
C THR A 277 -1.48 -3.69 8.66
N LEU A 278 -2.19 -2.57 8.66
CA LEU A 278 -3.09 -2.16 9.73
C LEU A 278 -2.40 -2.19 11.12
N ASN A 279 -1.07 -1.96 11.15
CA ASN A 279 -0.17 -2.09 12.30
C ASN A 279 -0.18 -3.51 12.93
N ARG A 280 -0.50 -4.56 12.14
CA ARG A 280 -0.56 -5.96 12.57
C ARG A 280 0.52 -6.76 11.85
N ALA A 281 1.71 -6.81 12.45
CA ALA A 281 2.89 -7.39 11.79
C ALA A 281 2.86 -8.91 11.64
N ASP A 282 2.31 -9.64 12.61
CA ASP A 282 2.46 -11.10 12.66
C ASP A 282 1.85 -11.78 11.43
N LEU A 283 0.65 -11.36 11.02
CA LEU A 283 0.00 -11.89 9.83
C LEU A 283 0.78 -11.54 8.55
N VAL A 284 1.23 -10.28 8.43
CA VAL A 284 2.04 -9.82 7.28
C VAL A 284 3.38 -10.55 7.24
N TYR A 285 4.04 -10.71 8.39
CA TYR A 285 5.29 -11.46 8.49
C TYR A 285 5.13 -12.91 8.06
N ALA A 286 4.04 -13.58 8.52
CA ALA A 286 3.74 -14.95 8.14
C ALA A 286 3.52 -15.07 6.62
N ILE A 287 2.78 -14.14 6.01
CA ILE A 287 2.57 -14.08 4.56
C ILE A 287 3.91 -13.91 3.84
N CYS A 288 4.72 -12.93 4.24
CA CYS A 288 6.03 -12.70 3.65
C CYS A 288 6.93 -13.93 3.77
N HIS A 289 6.88 -14.63 4.91
CA HIS A 289 7.63 -15.87 5.11
C HIS A 289 7.17 -17.01 4.19
N LEU A 290 5.85 -17.17 3.99
CA LEU A 290 5.29 -18.12 3.02
C LEU A 290 5.73 -17.79 1.58
N LEU A 291 5.87 -16.50 1.28
CA LEU A 291 6.32 -16.01 -0.03
C LEU A 291 7.85 -16.04 -0.21
N GLY A 292 8.59 -16.65 0.70
CA GLY A 292 10.04 -16.83 0.56
C GLY A 292 10.90 -15.68 1.08
N LEU A 293 10.32 -14.57 1.56
CA LEU A 293 11.12 -13.51 2.19
C LEU A 293 11.67 -14.00 3.54
N ARG A 294 12.93 -13.69 3.78
CA ARG A 294 13.64 -14.10 4.99
C ARG A 294 14.29 -12.91 5.66
N ASP A 295 14.48 -13.03 6.96
CA ASP A 295 15.28 -12.11 7.75
C ASP A 295 16.70 -12.03 7.18
N ALA A 296 17.22 -10.82 6.96
CA ALA A 296 18.56 -10.60 6.44
C ALA A 296 19.66 -11.24 7.32
N GLY A 297 19.43 -11.34 8.64
CA GLY A 297 20.31 -12.07 9.56
C GLY A 297 20.41 -13.57 9.27
N GLY A 298 19.36 -14.19 8.68
CA GLY A 298 19.38 -15.59 8.25
C GLY A 298 20.10 -15.83 6.91
N ARG A 299 20.43 -14.76 6.16
CA ARG A 299 21.15 -14.88 4.88
C ARG A 299 22.63 -15.26 5.05
N ALA A 300 23.29 -14.78 6.10
CA ALA A 300 24.70 -15.04 6.35
C ALA A 300 24.97 -16.52 6.64
N THR A 301 24.08 -17.18 7.41
CA THR A 301 24.25 -18.58 7.82
C THR A 301 23.99 -19.59 6.69
N ARG A 302 23.29 -19.22 5.62
CA ARG A 302 22.99 -20.12 4.51
C ARG A 302 24.06 -20.14 3.42
N LYS A 303 24.83 -19.04 3.26
CA LYS A 303 26.00 -19.03 2.35
C LYS A 303 27.15 -19.88 2.88
N GLU A 304 27.28 -20.03 4.19
CA GLU A 304 28.31 -20.88 4.80
C GLU A 304 27.94 -22.37 4.82
N ALA A 305 26.65 -22.72 4.71
CA ALA A 305 26.17 -24.12 4.74
C ALA A 305 26.14 -24.81 3.36
N VAL A 306 26.52 -24.13 2.27
CA VAL A 306 26.55 -24.67 0.90
C VAL A 306 27.96 -24.49 0.30
N GLN A 307 28.98 -24.88 1.04
CA GLN A 307 30.30 -25.24 0.45
C GLN A 307 30.51 -26.73 0.65
N PRO A 308 30.85 -27.44 -0.43
CA PRO A 308 30.98 -28.90 -0.45
C PRO A 308 32.18 -29.38 0.36
#